data_85379a461f5ba9687a883581fafe39b9
#
_entry.id   85379a461f5ba9687a883581fafe39b9
#
_cell.length_a   1.000
_cell.length_b   1.000
_cell.length_c   1.000
_cell.angle_alpha   90.00
_cell.angle_beta   90.00
_cell.angle_gamma   90.00
#
_symmetry.space_group_name_H-M   'P 1'
#
loop_
_entity.id
_entity.type
_entity.pdbx_description
1 polymer ?
#
loop_
_entity_poly.entity_id
_entity_poly.type
_entity_poly.pdbx_seq_one_letter_code
_entity_poly.pdbx_strand_id
1 'polypeptide(L)'
;MNRAGILLEKEPGLKTIFQGSEHSYVRCVIADMADPERHFVCRVLDEEDLPVAVGEPITLEVIKVVTERRSGIVRFDCRLIKKPE
;
A
#
# COMPACT_ATOMS: atom_id res chain seq x y z
N MET A 1 0.35 -12.74 -0.72
CA MET A 1 -0.73 -12.57 0.28
C MET A 1 -1.46 -11.27 -0.01
N ASN A 2 -2.77 -11.30 0.03
CA ASN A 2 -3.58 -10.11 -0.28
C ASN A 2 -4.10 -9.46 0.99
N ARG A 3 -4.20 -8.12 0.96
CA ARG A 3 -4.82 -7.31 2.00
C ARG A 3 -5.98 -6.53 1.42
N ALA A 4 -7.14 -6.65 2.01
CA ALA A 4 -8.32 -5.87 1.65
C ALA A 4 -8.65 -4.89 2.78
N GLY A 5 -9.08 -3.70 2.41
CA GLY A 5 -9.46 -2.69 3.38
C GLY A 5 -10.09 -1.47 2.71
N ILE A 6 -10.34 -0.46 3.53
CA ILE A 6 -10.85 0.83 3.06
C ILE A 6 -9.69 1.82 3.02
N LEU A 7 -9.54 2.50 1.90
CA LEU A 7 -8.49 3.51 1.73
C LEU A 7 -8.81 4.74 2.59
N LEU A 8 -7.91 5.04 3.54
CA LEU A 8 -8.08 6.19 4.46
C LEU A 8 -7.31 7.42 3.98
N GLU A 9 -6.11 7.20 3.45
CA GLU A 9 -5.23 8.26 2.95
C GLU A 9 -4.46 7.75 1.77
N LYS A 10 -4.13 8.63 0.83
CA LYS A 10 -3.17 8.34 -0.24
C LYS A 10 -2.30 9.55 -0.54
N GLU A 11 -1.03 9.29 -0.82
CA GLU A 11 -0.05 10.28 -1.23
C GLU A 11 0.67 9.76 -2.47
N PRO A 12 0.27 10.20 -3.67
CA PRO A 12 0.91 9.80 -4.91
C PRO A 12 2.16 10.62 -5.24
N GLY A 13 2.85 10.25 -6.30
CA GLY A 13 3.97 11.02 -6.83
C GLY A 13 5.28 10.85 -6.08
N LEU A 14 5.42 9.78 -5.30
CA LEU A 14 6.64 9.48 -4.55
C LEU A 14 7.53 8.52 -5.33
N LYS A 15 8.83 8.52 -4.99
CA LYS A 15 9.82 7.63 -5.60
C LYS A 15 10.70 7.00 -4.55
N THR A 16 11.12 5.76 -4.80
CA THR A 16 12.01 5.01 -3.92
C THR A 16 12.92 4.10 -4.72
N ILE A 17 13.98 3.65 -4.09
CA ILE A 17 14.82 2.57 -4.63
C ILE A 17 14.32 1.25 -4.05
N PHE A 18 14.00 0.31 -4.92
CA PHE A 18 13.56 -1.02 -4.54
C PHE A 18 14.31 -2.04 -5.40
N GLN A 19 15.02 -2.95 -4.75
CA GLN A 19 15.86 -3.95 -5.42
C GLN A 19 16.86 -3.35 -6.42
N GLY A 20 17.45 -2.20 -6.05
CA GLY A 20 18.48 -1.54 -6.85
C GLY A 20 17.95 -0.67 -7.98
N SER A 21 16.65 -0.56 -8.16
CA SER A 21 16.03 0.27 -9.21
C SER A 21 15.10 1.33 -8.61
N GLU A 22 14.99 2.46 -9.30
CA GLU A 22 14.04 3.50 -8.92
C GLU A 22 12.61 3.11 -9.33
N HIS A 23 11.67 3.23 -8.40
CA HIS A 23 10.27 2.95 -8.62
C HIS A 23 9.43 4.12 -8.16
N SER A 24 8.39 4.45 -8.93
CA SER A 24 7.31 5.32 -8.46
C SER A 24 6.44 4.56 -7.48
N TYR A 25 5.89 5.23 -6.49
CA TYR A 25 4.96 4.58 -5.57
C TYR A 25 3.93 5.55 -5.03
N VAL A 26 2.86 4.98 -4.50
CA VAL A 26 1.83 5.71 -3.75
C VAL A 26 1.89 5.22 -2.32
N ARG A 27 2.07 6.15 -1.38
CA ARG A 27 1.93 5.83 0.04
C ARG A 27 0.44 5.85 0.37
N CYS A 28 -0.03 4.85 1.07
CA CYS A 28 -1.42 4.83 1.51
C CYS A 28 -1.57 4.23 2.90
N VAL A 29 -2.68 4.59 3.55
CA VAL A 29 -3.10 4.00 4.81
C VAL A 29 -4.45 3.36 4.55
N ILE A 30 -4.59 2.10 4.94
CA ILE A 30 -5.83 1.35 4.80
C ILE A 30 -6.32 0.87 6.16
N ALA A 31 -7.65 0.90 6.36
CA ALA A 31 -8.30 0.25 7.49
C ALA A 31 -8.60 -1.19 7.10
N ASP A 32 -8.25 -2.15 7.97
CA ASP A 32 -8.50 -3.57 7.71
C ASP A 32 -10.00 -3.83 7.53
N MET A 33 -10.35 -4.60 6.50
CA MET A 33 -11.74 -4.93 6.23
C MET A 33 -12.38 -5.74 7.37
N ALA A 34 -11.60 -6.62 8.00
CA ALA A 34 -12.09 -7.46 9.11
C ALA A 34 -12.10 -6.73 10.45
N ASP A 35 -11.22 -5.75 10.64
CA ASP A 35 -11.10 -4.97 11.87
C ASP A 35 -10.75 -3.52 11.52
N PRO A 36 -11.75 -2.64 11.31
CA PRO A 36 -11.51 -1.27 10.86
C PRO A 36 -10.70 -0.39 11.82
N GLU A 37 -10.52 -0.79 13.06
CA GLU A 37 -9.64 -0.09 14.01
C GLU A 37 -8.16 -0.35 13.73
N ARG A 38 -7.84 -1.42 13.00
CA ARG A 38 -6.47 -1.72 12.59
C ARG A 38 -6.16 -1.03 11.27
N HIS A 39 -5.10 -0.22 11.29
CA HIS A 39 -4.64 0.51 10.13
C HIS A 39 -3.29 -0.03 9.66
N PHE A 40 -3.10 -0.07 8.35
CA PHE A 40 -1.85 -0.51 7.73
C PHE A 40 -1.27 0.61 6.88
N VAL A 41 0.03 0.85 7.03
CA VAL A 41 0.76 1.73 6.14
C VAL A 41 1.31 0.90 4.99
N CYS A 42 0.97 1.29 3.77
CA CYS A 42 1.33 0.55 2.57
C CYS A 42 2.05 1.47 1.58
N ARG A 43 2.98 0.87 0.82
CA ARG A 43 3.63 1.47 -0.33
C ARG A 43 3.21 0.66 -1.55
N VAL A 44 2.46 1.28 -2.46
CA VAL A 44 2.03 0.60 -3.68
C VAL A 44 3.01 0.96 -4.79
N LEU A 45 3.82 -0.02 -5.19
CA LEU A 45 4.91 0.17 -6.14
C LEU A 45 4.42 0.21 -7.58
N ASP A 46 5.17 0.95 -8.40
CA ASP A 46 4.95 1.03 -9.86
C ASP A 46 3.60 1.66 -10.25
N GLU A 47 3.08 2.53 -9.39
CA GLU A 47 1.86 3.27 -9.66
C GLU A 47 2.11 4.77 -9.47
N GLU A 48 1.52 5.59 -10.33
CA GLU A 48 1.54 7.05 -10.18
C GLU A 48 0.42 7.54 -9.27
N ASP A 49 -0.71 6.85 -9.26
CA ASP A 49 -1.84 7.07 -8.37
C ASP A 49 -2.64 5.76 -8.25
N LEU A 50 -3.53 5.72 -7.28
CA LEU A 50 -4.43 4.57 -7.09
C LEU A 50 -5.73 4.80 -7.86
N PRO A 51 -6.33 3.72 -8.41
CA PRO A 51 -7.58 3.82 -9.17
C PRO A 51 -8.83 4.01 -8.30
N VAL A 52 -8.66 4.09 -6.99
CA VAL A 52 -9.76 4.25 -6.04
C VAL A 52 -9.59 5.55 -5.27
N ALA A 53 -10.71 6.13 -4.84
CA ALA A 53 -10.72 7.33 -4.01
C ALA A 53 -10.66 6.97 -2.53
N VAL A 54 -10.26 7.95 -1.70
CA VAL A 54 -10.34 7.80 -0.24
C VAL A 54 -11.78 7.48 0.16
N GLY A 55 -11.93 6.48 1.04
CA GLY A 55 -13.22 5.97 1.48
C GLY A 55 -13.72 4.76 0.71
N GLU A 56 -13.05 4.39 -0.39
CA GLU A 56 -13.42 3.22 -1.19
C GLU A 56 -12.63 1.98 -0.79
N PRO A 57 -13.19 0.77 -1.04
CA PRO A 57 -12.47 -0.46 -0.78
C PRO A 57 -11.33 -0.66 -1.78
N ILE A 58 -10.24 -1.25 -1.28
CA ILE A 58 -9.07 -1.59 -2.10
C ILE A 58 -8.50 -2.93 -1.64
N THR A 59 -8.01 -3.72 -2.59
CA THR A 59 -7.28 -4.95 -2.29
C THR A 59 -5.89 -4.86 -2.90
N LEU A 60 -4.87 -5.13 -2.08
CA LEU A 60 -3.47 -5.05 -2.47
C LEU A 60 -2.79 -6.40 -2.31
N GLU A 61 -1.87 -6.72 -3.21
CA GLU A 61 -0.97 -7.86 -3.06
C GLU A 61 0.25 -7.42 -2.25
N VAL A 62 0.47 -8.03 -1.10
CA VAL A 62 1.64 -7.76 -0.25
C VAL A 62 2.82 -8.55 -0.79
N ILE A 63 3.88 -7.85 -1.20
CA ILE A 63 5.10 -8.47 -1.72
C ILE A 63 6.23 -8.48 -0.71
N LYS A 64 6.22 -7.58 0.27
CA LYS A 64 7.23 -7.52 1.31
C LYS A 64 6.69 -6.84 2.56
N VAL A 65 7.10 -7.31 3.72
CA VAL A 65 6.80 -6.68 5.01
C VAL A 65 8.11 -6.11 5.56
N VAL A 66 8.10 -4.82 5.89
CA VAL A 66 9.27 -4.11 6.42
C VAL A 66 8.93 -3.55 7.79
N THR A 67 9.77 -3.86 8.78
CA THR A 67 9.66 -3.26 10.11
C THR A 67 10.78 -2.23 10.28
N GLU A 68 10.42 -0.99 10.56
CA GLU A 68 11.40 0.05 10.84
C GLU A 68 11.98 -0.15 12.24
N ARG A 69 13.32 -0.26 12.33
CA ARG A 69 13.99 -0.55 13.61
C ARG A 69 13.81 0.53 14.65
N ARG A 70 13.76 1.80 14.25
CA ARG A 70 13.68 2.93 15.19
C ARG A 70 12.29 3.16 15.74
N SER A 71 11.27 3.04 14.90
CA SER A 71 9.89 3.36 15.27
C SER A 71 9.07 2.13 15.62
N GLY A 72 9.50 0.94 15.20
CA GLY A 72 8.72 -0.29 15.30
C GLY A 72 7.52 -0.33 14.34
N ILE A 73 7.40 0.65 13.46
CA ILE A 73 6.29 0.71 12.50
C ILE A 73 6.48 -0.38 11.44
N VAL A 74 5.41 -1.12 11.19
CA VAL A 74 5.37 -2.13 10.13
C VAL A 74 4.78 -1.50 8.87
N ARG A 75 5.51 -1.63 7.77
CA ARG A 75 5.09 -1.15 6.46
C ARG A 75 4.99 -2.32 5.50
N PHE A 76 3.97 -2.30 4.66
CA PHE A 76 3.78 -3.31 3.62
C PHE A 76 4.13 -2.72 2.26
N ASP A 77 5.04 -3.37 1.54
CA ASP A 77 5.29 -3.07 0.15
C ASP A 77 4.34 -3.92 -0.69
N CYS A 78 3.56 -3.29 -1.53
CA CYS A 78 2.42 -3.90 -2.20
C CYS A 78 2.40 -3.58 -3.69
N ARG A 79 1.58 -4.33 -4.41
CA ARG A 79 1.19 -4.02 -5.79
C ARG A 79 -0.32 -4.04 -5.91
N LEU A 80 -0.84 -3.27 -6.86
CA LEU A 80 -2.25 -3.36 -7.22
C LEU A 80 -2.53 -4.72 -7.83
N ILE A 81 -3.66 -5.30 -7.44
CA ILE A 81 -4.17 -6.50 -8.09
C ILE A 81 -4.90 -6.04 -9.33
N LYS A 82 -4.35 -6.40 -10.49
CA LYS A 82 -4.99 -6.14 -11.77
C LYS A 82 -5.82 -7.35 -12.14
N LYS A 83 -7.13 -7.15 -12.28
CA LYS A 83 -8.01 -8.22 -12.71
C LYS A 83 -7.71 -8.54 -14.18
N PRO A 84 -7.56 -9.81 -14.55
CA PRO A 84 -7.47 -10.17 -15.96
C PRO A 84 -8.78 -9.81 -16.65
N GLU A 85 -8.65 -9.18 -17.76
CA GLU A 85 -9.81 -8.91 -18.61
C GLU A 85 -10.21 -10.18 -19.40
#